data_98d75e71ad554275808f4b4c4b343a92
#
_entry.id   98d75e71ad554275808f4b4c4b343a92
#
_cell.length_a   1.000
_cell.length_b   1.000
_cell.length_c   1.000
_cell.angle_alpha   90.00
_cell.angle_beta   90.00
_cell.angle_gamma   90.00
#
_symmetry.space_group_name_H-M   'P 1'
#
loop_
_entity.id
_entity.type
_entity.pdbx_description
1 polymer ?
#
loop_
_entity_poly.entity_id
_entity_poly.type
_entity_poly.pdbx_seq_one_letter_code
_entity_poly.pdbx_strand_id
1 'polypeptide(L)'
;ANYLRPDCVALRQRADSLTGAVQQMVTLLDGTDNLTDTAVFAADVRARLALGGVCVGNGLAIPHAKSTAVRQLQLAALTLDPPLPCDTPDGKPLDLLVMIAAPAEANDLHVQVLAELATLFLDTDFCARLRESETPEAFCRAISAREEQDAQEPPSAPSDAAPGAAKPGYQLLAVTAC
;
A
#
# COMPACT_ATOMS: atom_id res chain seq x y z
N ALA A 1 4.00 14.58 -0.67
CA ALA A 1 3.79 14.77 0.77
C ALA A 1 4.56 13.71 1.54
N ASN A 2 5.36 14.13 2.51
CA ASN A 2 6.27 13.21 3.21
C ASN A 2 5.54 12.57 4.41
N TYR A 3 4.74 11.55 4.14
CA TYR A 3 4.02 10.80 5.17
C TYR A 3 4.87 9.73 5.86
N LEU A 4 6.02 9.36 5.27
CA LEU A 4 6.92 8.36 5.82
C LEU A 4 8.17 9.02 6.40
N ARG A 5 8.42 8.78 7.68
CA ARG A 5 9.59 9.27 8.41
C ARG A 5 10.57 8.14 8.67
N PRO A 6 11.89 8.42 8.73
CA PRO A 6 12.89 7.38 9.03
C PRO A 6 12.66 6.65 10.36
N ASP A 7 12.14 7.33 11.36
CA ASP A 7 11.79 6.73 12.66
C ASP A 7 10.59 5.77 12.61
N CYS A 8 9.85 5.76 11.50
CA CYS A 8 8.77 4.82 11.22
C CYS A 8 9.17 3.69 10.26
N VAL A 9 10.45 3.52 9.99
CA VAL A 9 10.97 2.45 9.12
C VAL A 9 11.87 1.52 9.92
N ALA A 10 11.60 0.21 9.86
CA ALA A 10 12.46 -0.82 10.43
C ALA A 10 12.82 -1.84 9.34
N LEU A 11 14.11 -2.08 9.16
CA LEU A 11 14.63 -2.92 8.09
C LEU A 11 15.11 -4.26 8.65
N ARG A 12 14.95 -5.33 7.82
CA ARG A 12 15.45 -6.68 8.10
C ARG A 12 15.00 -7.22 9.46
N GLN A 13 13.73 -6.99 9.78
CA GLN A 13 13.13 -7.45 11.01
C GLN A 13 12.69 -8.91 10.89
N ARG A 14 12.50 -9.56 12.03
CA ARG A 14 11.92 -10.90 12.11
C ARG A 14 10.48 -10.81 12.59
N ALA A 15 9.63 -11.63 11.99
CA ALA A 15 8.24 -11.79 12.43
C ALA A 15 7.82 -13.26 12.25
N ASP A 16 7.05 -13.77 13.19
CA ASP A 16 6.53 -15.14 13.15
C ASP A 16 5.15 -15.19 12.48
N SER A 17 4.51 -14.05 12.34
CA SER A 17 3.17 -13.93 11.77
C SER A 17 2.94 -12.54 11.19
N LEU A 18 1.94 -12.41 10.32
CA LEU A 18 1.49 -11.11 9.81
C LEU A 18 1.04 -10.19 10.95
N THR A 19 0.32 -10.71 11.92
CA THR A 19 -0.10 -9.94 13.11
C THR A 19 1.10 -9.45 13.89
N GLY A 20 2.14 -10.26 14.07
CA GLY A 20 3.38 -9.88 14.73
C GLY A 20 4.14 -8.78 13.98
N ALA A 21 4.23 -8.88 12.66
CA ALA A 21 4.83 -7.85 11.81
C ALA A 21 4.06 -6.52 11.91
N VAL A 22 2.75 -6.57 11.84
CA VAL A 22 1.88 -5.40 11.98
C VAL A 22 2.02 -4.76 13.36
N GLN A 23 2.14 -5.55 14.42
CA GLN A 23 2.35 -5.03 15.77
C GLN A 23 3.69 -4.26 15.89
N GLN A 24 4.74 -4.71 15.22
CA GLN A 24 6.00 -3.95 15.16
C GLN A 24 5.79 -2.58 14.50
N MET A 25 4.99 -2.51 13.44
CA MET A 25 4.69 -1.25 12.77
C MET A 25 3.86 -0.30 13.63
N VAL A 26 2.90 -0.82 14.38
CA VAL A 26 2.13 -0.05 15.36
C VAL A 26 3.07 0.55 16.41
N THR A 27 4.04 -0.21 16.88
CA THR A 27 5.05 0.26 17.84
C THR A 27 5.92 1.39 17.27
N LEU A 28 6.26 1.33 15.98
CA LEU A 28 6.98 2.43 15.30
C LEU A 28 6.16 3.72 15.28
N LEU A 29 4.87 3.62 15.01
CA LEU A 29 3.97 4.77 15.00
C LEU A 29 3.73 5.34 16.39
N ASP A 30 3.68 4.50 17.41
CA ASP A 30 3.52 4.91 18.81
C ASP A 30 4.67 5.82 19.28
N GLY A 31 5.86 5.61 18.77
CA GLY A 31 7.03 6.45 19.05
C GLY A 31 6.96 7.87 18.46
N THR A 32 5.94 8.22 17.69
CA THR A 32 5.87 9.50 16.93
C THR A 32 4.89 10.52 17.48
N ASP A 33 4.26 10.29 18.61
CA ASP A 33 3.17 11.11 19.17
C ASP A 33 1.93 11.27 18.26
N ASN A 34 1.85 10.50 17.18
CA ASN A 34 0.72 10.54 16.26
C ASN A 34 -0.47 9.70 16.71
N LEU A 35 -0.25 8.74 17.60
CA LEU A 35 -1.29 7.92 18.20
C LEU A 35 -1.73 8.49 19.55
N THR A 36 -3.01 8.72 19.71
CA THR A 36 -3.60 9.14 20.99
C THR A 36 -3.89 7.96 21.89
N ASP A 37 -4.14 6.79 21.31
CA ASP A 37 -4.39 5.52 21.99
C ASP A 37 -3.90 4.36 21.11
N THR A 38 -2.74 3.83 21.46
CA THR A 38 -2.10 2.75 20.71
C THR A 38 -2.92 1.46 20.71
N ALA A 39 -3.61 1.16 21.82
CA ALA A 39 -4.43 -0.04 21.93
C ALA A 39 -5.66 0.03 21.02
N VAL A 40 -6.29 1.19 20.92
CA VAL A 40 -7.41 1.43 20.00
C VAL A 40 -6.95 1.29 18.54
N PHE A 41 -5.85 1.93 18.17
CA PHE A 41 -5.32 1.81 16.81
C PHE A 41 -4.94 0.36 16.47
N ALA A 42 -4.27 -0.34 17.37
CA ALA A 42 -3.92 -1.75 17.17
C ALA A 42 -5.17 -2.64 16.99
N ALA A 43 -6.25 -2.36 17.71
CA ALA A 43 -7.52 -3.07 17.56
C ALA A 43 -8.16 -2.79 16.19
N ASP A 44 -8.15 -1.54 15.73
CA ASP A 44 -8.69 -1.14 14.43
C ASP A 44 -7.91 -1.79 13.27
N VAL A 45 -6.58 -1.84 13.36
CA VAL A 45 -5.74 -2.53 12.37
C VAL A 45 -6.03 -4.02 12.35
N ARG A 46 -6.15 -4.67 13.51
CA ARG A 46 -6.48 -6.10 13.59
C ARG A 46 -7.86 -6.40 13.01
N ALA A 47 -8.84 -5.57 13.27
CA ALA A 47 -10.17 -5.70 12.69
C ALA A 47 -10.11 -5.60 11.15
N ARG A 48 -9.29 -4.68 10.62
CA ARG A 48 -9.09 -4.55 9.16
C ARG A 48 -8.37 -5.76 8.57
N LEU A 49 -7.35 -6.30 9.25
CA LEU A 49 -6.65 -7.51 8.82
C LEU A 49 -7.59 -8.73 8.73
N ALA A 50 -8.53 -8.85 9.64
CA ALA A 50 -9.51 -9.94 9.65
C ALA A 50 -10.42 -9.94 8.40
N LEU A 51 -10.58 -8.80 7.73
CA LEU A 51 -11.32 -8.70 6.47
C LEU A 51 -10.51 -9.20 5.25
N GLY A 52 -9.20 -9.40 5.40
CA GLY A 52 -8.31 -9.83 4.32
C GLY A 52 -7.97 -8.72 3.33
N GLY A 53 -7.30 -9.09 2.24
CA GLY A 53 -7.01 -8.17 1.13
C GLY A 53 -5.87 -7.17 1.37
N VAL A 54 -5.03 -7.38 2.38
CA VAL A 54 -3.87 -6.51 2.65
C VAL A 54 -2.60 -6.98 1.92
N CYS A 55 -2.50 -8.25 1.59
CA CYS A 55 -1.41 -8.80 0.78
C CYS A 55 -1.74 -8.59 -0.70
N VAL A 56 -0.87 -7.89 -1.42
CA VAL A 56 -1.12 -7.48 -2.81
C VAL A 56 -0.28 -8.23 -3.83
N GLY A 57 0.54 -9.18 -3.38
CA GLY A 57 1.46 -9.95 -4.23
C GLY A 57 2.87 -9.38 -4.23
N ASN A 58 3.80 -10.05 -4.89
CA ASN A 58 5.21 -9.69 -4.98
C ASN A 58 5.91 -9.47 -3.63
N GLY A 59 5.49 -10.23 -2.60
CA GLY A 59 6.02 -10.11 -1.25
C GLY A 59 5.61 -8.84 -0.49
N LEU A 60 4.62 -8.09 -0.99
CA LEU A 60 4.16 -6.84 -0.42
C LEU A 60 2.82 -6.99 0.29
N ALA A 61 2.71 -6.35 1.44
CA ALA A 61 1.43 -6.09 2.11
C ALA A 61 1.27 -4.61 2.44
N ILE A 62 0.04 -4.12 2.37
CA ILE A 62 -0.32 -2.75 2.73
C ILE A 62 -1.39 -2.78 3.84
N PRO A 63 -1.01 -3.09 5.09
CA PRO A 63 -1.91 -2.95 6.21
C PRO A 63 -2.37 -1.50 6.34
N HIS A 64 -3.65 -1.28 6.56
CA HIS A 64 -4.16 0.08 6.69
C HIS A 64 -5.39 0.11 7.60
N ALA A 65 -5.54 1.18 8.31
CA ALA A 65 -6.72 1.42 9.13
C ALA A 65 -7.02 2.91 9.27
N LYS A 66 -8.30 3.21 9.35
CA LYS A 66 -8.79 4.49 9.86
C LYS A 66 -9.08 4.33 11.34
N SER A 67 -8.66 5.30 12.14
CA SER A 67 -8.86 5.25 13.59
C SER A 67 -9.03 6.64 14.17
N THR A 68 -9.90 6.75 15.16
CA THR A 68 -10.04 7.95 16.00
C THR A 68 -8.79 8.20 16.85
N ALA A 69 -7.95 7.19 17.01
CA ALA A 69 -6.69 7.27 17.74
C ALA A 69 -5.53 7.85 16.92
N VAL A 70 -5.73 8.15 15.63
CA VAL A 70 -4.71 8.72 14.73
C VAL A 70 -4.96 10.21 14.54
N ARG A 71 -3.95 11.04 14.77
CA ARG A 71 -4.04 12.50 14.62
C ARG A 71 -3.89 12.96 13.17
N GLN A 72 -2.94 12.39 12.45
CA GLN A 72 -2.60 12.75 11.08
C GLN A 72 -2.31 11.49 10.28
N LEU A 73 -2.53 11.55 8.97
CA LEU A 73 -2.13 10.47 8.08
C LEU A 73 -0.62 10.27 8.15
N GLN A 74 -0.20 9.03 8.41
CA GLN A 74 1.20 8.65 8.55
C GLN A 74 1.43 7.24 8.03
N LEU A 75 2.62 7.01 7.48
CA LEU A 75 3.06 5.71 7.01
C LEU A 75 4.09 5.11 7.97
N ALA A 76 4.12 3.79 8.03
CA ALA A 76 5.22 3.02 8.59
C ALA A 76 5.65 1.97 7.57
N ALA A 77 6.91 1.57 7.59
CA ALA A 77 7.43 0.55 6.70
C ALA A 77 8.27 -0.49 7.46
N LEU A 78 8.20 -1.71 6.99
CA LEU A 78 8.91 -2.85 7.57
C LEU A 78 9.42 -3.74 6.45
N THR A 79 10.69 -4.12 6.51
CA THR A 79 11.20 -5.22 5.70
C THR A 79 11.52 -6.42 6.60
N LEU A 80 11.29 -7.62 6.09
CA LEU A 80 11.47 -8.87 6.82
C LEU A 80 12.62 -9.69 6.24
N ASP A 81 13.47 -10.19 7.13
CA ASP A 81 14.52 -11.15 6.82
C ASP A 81 14.65 -12.15 7.97
N PRO A 82 14.29 -13.41 7.77
CA PRO A 82 13.80 -14.03 6.53
C PRO A 82 12.38 -13.59 6.14
N PRO A 83 12.00 -13.76 4.86
CA PRO A 83 10.62 -13.52 4.42
C PRO A 83 9.63 -14.39 5.18
N LEU A 84 8.46 -13.82 5.46
CA LEU A 84 7.41 -14.50 6.21
C LEU A 84 6.54 -15.34 5.26
N PRO A 85 6.43 -16.66 5.43
CA PRO A 85 5.43 -17.46 4.72
C PRO A 85 4.04 -16.94 5.06
N CYS A 86 3.29 -16.56 4.05
CA CYS A 86 1.96 -15.98 4.20
C CYS A 86 1.09 -16.39 3.01
N ASP A 87 -0.21 -16.44 3.24
CA ASP A 87 -1.17 -16.67 2.16
C ASP A 87 -1.30 -15.38 1.31
N THR A 88 -0.55 -15.37 0.22
CA THR A 88 -0.48 -14.23 -0.72
C THR A 88 -1.07 -14.63 -2.07
N PRO A 89 -1.59 -13.67 -2.86
CA PRO A 89 -2.23 -13.98 -4.15
C PRO A 89 -1.35 -14.73 -5.15
N ASP A 90 -0.03 -14.51 -5.10
CA ASP A 90 0.95 -15.13 -6.00
C ASP A 90 1.81 -16.22 -5.33
N GLY A 91 1.52 -16.57 -4.08
CA GLY A 91 2.25 -17.58 -3.31
C GLY A 91 3.66 -17.18 -2.87
N LYS A 92 4.08 -15.93 -3.10
CA LYS A 92 5.39 -15.43 -2.66
C LYS A 92 5.38 -15.07 -1.18
N PRO A 93 6.44 -15.38 -0.43
CA PRO A 93 6.54 -15.00 0.96
C PRO A 93 6.59 -13.47 1.11
N LEU A 94 6.11 -12.99 2.24
CA LEU A 94 6.01 -11.57 2.56
C LEU A 94 7.34 -11.04 3.11
N ASP A 95 7.87 -10.00 2.53
CA ASP A 95 9.13 -9.37 2.96
C ASP A 95 9.10 -7.84 3.01
N LEU A 96 8.04 -7.22 2.47
CA LEU A 96 7.88 -5.78 2.48
C LEU A 96 6.45 -5.41 2.93
N LEU A 97 6.37 -4.60 3.97
CA LEU A 97 5.10 -4.08 4.47
C LEU A 97 5.15 -2.55 4.52
N VAL A 98 4.09 -1.92 4.07
CA VAL A 98 3.87 -0.48 4.23
C VAL A 98 2.50 -0.26 4.86
N MET A 99 2.47 0.31 6.04
CA MET A 99 1.25 0.57 6.79
C MET A 99 0.77 2.00 6.57
N ILE A 100 -0.53 2.16 6.43
CA ILE A 100 -1.19 3.47 6.39
C ILE A 100 -2.03 3.63 7.65
N ALA A 101 -1.66 4.59 8.49
CA ALA A 101 -2.46 5.04 9.61
C ALA A 101 -3.18 6.33 9.22
N ALA A 102 -4.50 6.32 9.23
CA ALA A 102 -5.30 7.46 8.82
C ALA A 102 -6.28 7.88 9.92
N PRO A 103 -6.50 9.19 10.11
CA PRO A 103 -7.60 9.67 10.96
C PRO A 103 -8.95 9.14 10.47
N ALA A 104 -9.87 8.89 11.39
CA ALA A 104 -11.19 8.37 11.05
C ALA A 104 -11.94 9.25 10.04
N GLU A 105 -11.68 10.55 10.05
CA GLU A 105 -12.34 11.55 9.20
C GLU A 105 -11.65 11.76 7.83
N ALA A 106 -10.47 11.17 7.60
CA ALA A 106 -9.69 11.35 6.38
C ALA A 106 -10.14 10.42 5.25
N ASN A 107 -11.39 10.54 4.81
CA ASN A 107 -11.98 9.60 3.85
C ASN A 107 -11.31 9.64 2.47
N ASP A 108 -11.17 10.83 1.88
CA ASP A 108 -10.63 10.97 0.52
C ASP A 108 -9.11 10.84 0.50
N LEU A 109 -8.43 11.43 1.48
CA LEU A 109 -6.97 11.40 1.58
C LEU A 109 -6.44 9.97 1.77
N HIS A 110 -7.11 9.16 2.59
CA HIS A 110 -6.74 7.77 2.79
C HIS A 110 -6.82 6.96 1.49
N VAL A 111 -7.89 7.11 0.73
CA VAL A 111 -8.09 6.42 -0.55
C VAL A 111 -7.07 6.89 -1.58
N GLN A 112 -6.79 8.18 -1.65
CA GLN A 112 -5.80 8.75 -2.54
C GLN A 112 -4.40 8.18 -2.26
N VAL A 113 -3.95 8.23 -1.01
CA VAL A 113 -2.63 7.70 -0.62
C VAL A 113 -2.53 6.20 -0.87
N LEU A 114 -3.59 5.44 -0.61
CA LEU A 114 -3.61 4.01 -0.92
C LEU A 114 -3.45 3.75 -2.41
N ALA A 115 -4.12 4.53 -3.26
CA ALA A 115 -4.02 4.40 -4.72
C ALA A 115 -2.62 4.80 -5.23
N GLU A 116 -2.05 5.88 -4.72
CA GLU A 116 -0.69 6.31 -5.05
C GLU A 116 0.35 5.25 -4.68
N LEU A 117 0.29 4.71 -3.48
CA LEU A 117 1.18 3.64 -3.03
C LEU A 117 1.00 2.35 -3.85
N ALA A 118 -0.24 1.98 -4.14
CA ALA A 118 -0.50 0.81 -4.98
C ALA A 118 0.14 0.96 -6.37
N THR A 119 0.09 2.15 -6.95
CA THR A 119 0.72 2.46 -8.24
C THR A 119 2.25 2.38 -8.16
N LEU A 120 2.85 2.98 -7.13
CA LEU A 120 4.30 2.91 -6.90
C LEU A 120 4.81 1.47 -6.77
N PHE A 121 4.07 0.64 -6.06
CA PHE A 121 4.46 -0.74 -5.79
C PHE A 121 4.13 -1.73 -6.90
N LEU A 122 3.51 -1.29 -8.01
CA LEU A 122 3.44 -2.09 -9.23
C LEU A 122 4.82 -2.23 -9.90
N ASP A 123 5.72 -1.28 -9.67
CA ASP A 123 7.10 -1.32 -10.15
C ASP A 123 7.92 -2.30 -9.29
N THR A 124 8.18 -3.49 -9.83
CA THR A 124 8.92 -4.54 -9.13
C THR A 124 10.38 -4.18 -8.91
N ASP A 125 10.99 -3.41 -9.81
CA ASP A 125 12.38 -2.94 -9.66
C ASP A 125 12.48 -1.90 -8.55
N PHE A 126 11.48 -1.05 -8.43
CA PHE A 126 11.37 -0.12 -7.31
C PHE A 126 11.24 -0.84 -5.97
N CYS A 127 10.38 -1.85 -5.89
CA CYS A 127 10.25 -2.69 -4.70
C CYS A 127 11.55 -3.41 -4.33
N ALA A 128 12.29 -3.90 -5.33
CA ALA A 128 13.60 -4.52 -5.09
C ALA A 128 14.60 -3.53 -4.49
N ARG A 129 14.67 -2.30 -4.99
CA ARG A 129 15.53 -1.24 -4.43
C ARG A 129 15.15 -0.88 -2.99
N LEU A 130 13.86 -0.87 -2.66
CA LEU A 130 13.41 -0.66 -1.29
C LEU A 130 13.90 -1.76 -0.34
N ARG A 131 13.85 -3.01 -0.78
CA ARG A 131 14.33 -4.17 -0.01
C ARG A 131 15.83 -4.14 0.23
N GLU A 132 16.58 -3.57 -0.70
CA GLU A 132 18.05 -3.42 -0.65
C GLU A 132 18.49 -2.20 0.17
N SER A 133 17.57 -1.36 0.60
CA SER A 133 17.90 -0.19 1.44
C SER A 133 18.62 -0.62 2.71
N GLU A 134 19.74 0.01 2.99
CA GLU A 134 20.57 -0.31 4.15
C GLU A 134 20.18 0.49 5.38
N THR A 135 19.56 1.66 5.18
CA THR A 135 19.14 2.56 6.25
C THR A 135 17.70 3.05 6.05
N PRO A 136 16.99 3.38 7.15
CA PRO A 136 15.65 3.97 7.07
C PRO A 136 15.61 5.26 6.24
N GLU A 137 16.64 6.06 6.30
CA GLU A 137 16.74 7.30 5.53
C GLU A 137 16.85 7.03 4.02
N ALA A 138 17.61 6.00 3.64
CA ALA A 138 17.72 5.57 2.24
C ALA A 138 16.38 5.07 1.71
N PHE A 139 15.65 4.30 2.52
CA PHE A 139 14.31 3.82 2.20
C PHE A 139 13.34 5.00 1.97
N CYS A 140 13.29 5.95 2.88
CA CYS A 140 12.44 7.14 2.75
C CYS A 140 12.80 7.98 1.53
N ARG A 141 14.08 8.18 1.25
CA ARG A 141 14.55 8.93 0.06
C ARG A 141 14.14 8.23 -1.24
N ALA A 142 14.18 6.91 -1.30
CA ALA A 142 13.77 6.17 -2.48
C ALA A 142 12.28 6.37 -2.78
N ILE A 143 11.43 6.39 -1.75
CA ILE A 143 9.99 6.66 -1.90
C ILE A 143 9.76 8.11 -2.34
N SER A 144 10.36 9.09 -1.67
CA SER A 144 10.19 10.51 -2.00
C SER A 144 10.66 10.84 -3.42
N ALA A 145 11.80 10.30 -3.83
CA ALA A 145 12.33 10.50 -5.19
C ALA A 145 11.40 9.92 -6.26
N ARG A 146 10.74 8.81 -5.99
CA ARG A 146 9.77 8.20 -6.91
C ARG A 146 8.48 9.01 -6.99
N GLU A 147 7.96 9.47 -5.86
CA GLU A 147 6.79 10.36 -5.82
C GLU A 147 7.02 11.66 -6.62
N GLU A 148 8.22 12.24 -6.53
CA GLU A 148 8.57 13.44 -7.31
C GLU A 148 8.66 13.16 -8.80
N GLN A 149 9.14 11.99 -9.21
CA GLN A 149 9.19 11.58 -10.62
C GLN A 149 7.79 11.39 -11.19
N ASP A 150 6.91 10.72 -10.48
CA ASP A 150 5.52 10.49 -10.92
C ASP A 150 4.72 11.81 -10.97
N ALA A 151 5.02 12.77 -10.09
CA ALA A 151 4.40 14.10 -10.12
C ALA A 151 4.85 14.96 -11.30
N GLN A 152 6.02 14.68 -11.89
CA GLN A 152 6.57 15.39 -13.05
C GLN A 152 6.19 14.75 -14.39
N GLU A 153 5.78 13.49 -14.38
CA GLU A 153 5.30 12.82 -15.57
C GLU A 153 3.85 13.25 -15.83
N PRO A 154 3.54 13.95 -16.94
CA PRO A 154 2.16 14.27 -17.24
C PRO A 154 1.38 12.96 -17.36
N PRO A 155 0.11 12.90 -16.96
CA PRO A 155 -0.68 11.70 -17.10
C PRO A 155 -0.59 11.26 -18.56
N SER A 156 0.01 10.10 -18.79
CA SER A 156 0.01 9.49 -20.11
C SER A 156 -1.46 9.33 -20.49
N ALA A 157 -1.87 10.12 -21.46
CA ALA A 157 -3.18 9.99 -22.05
C ALA A 157 -3.39 8.51 -22.36
N PRO A 158 -4.57 7.95 -22.08
CA PRO A 158 -4.84 6.59 -22.52
C PRO A 158 -4.55 6.56 -24.00
N SER A 159 -3.60 5.73 -24.37
CA SER A 159 -3.30 5.44 -25.76
C SER A 159 -4.60 4.97 -26.37
N ASP A 160 -5.21 5.83 -27.15
CA ASP A 160 -6.28 5.50 -28.06
C ASP A 160 -5.69 4.59 -29.14
N ALA A 161 -5.39 3.37 -28.76
CA ALA A 161 -4.97 2.34 -29.66
C ALA A 161 -6.14 1.41 -29.89
N ALA A 162 -7.00 1.79 -30.79
CA ALA A 162 -7.47 0.89 -31.82
C ALA A 162 -8.36 1.65 -32.81
N PRO A 163 -7.86 1.98 -33.96
CA PRO A 163 -8.72 2.18 -35.10
C PRO A 163 -9.13 0.79 -35.58
N GLY A 164 -10.44 0.53 -35.56
CA GLY A 164 -11.03 -0.36 -36.52
C GLY A 164 -10.96 -1.85 -36.22
N ALA A 165 -11.73 -2.31 -35.26
CA ALA A 165 -12.48 -3.52 -35.49
C ALA A 165 -13.85 -3.08 -36.00
N ALA A 166 -14.10 -3.27 -37.29
CA ALA A 166 -15.41 -3.16 -37.86
C ALA A 166 -16.33 -4.11 -37.09
N LYS A 167 -17.25 -3.56 -36.36
CA LYS A 167 -18.31 -4.34 -35.75
C LYS A 167 -19.15 -4.92 -36.90
N PRO A 168 -19.34 -6.25 -36.96
CA PRO A 168 -20.37 -6.76 -37.85
C PRO A 168 -21.68 -6.17 -37.39
N GLY A 169 -22.38 -5.54 -38.30
CA GLY A 169 -23.64 -4.91 -38.04
C GLY A 169 -24.61 -5.91 -37.44
N TYR A 170 -25.16 -5.58 -36.30
CA TYR A 170 -26.35 -6.21 -35.81
C TYR A 170 -27.48 -5.77 -36.76
N GLN A 171 -27.89 -6.69 -37.64
CA GLN A 171 -29.17 -6.53 -38.28
C GLN A 171 -30.25 -6.72 -37.21
N LEU A 172 -30.87 -5.62 -36.87
CA LEU A 172 -32.15 -5.65 -36.18
C LEU A 172 -33.14 -6.32 -37.10
N LEU A 173 -33.41 -7.61 -36.89
CA LEU A 173 -34.60 -8.26 -37.40
C LEU A 173 -35.78 -7.62 -36.68
N ALA A 174 -36.42 -6.67 -37.28
CA ALA A 174 -37.73 -6.25 -36.89
C ALA A 174 -38.70 -7.42 -37.15
N VAL A 175 -39.05 -8.12 -36.08
CA VAL A 175 -40.16 -9.05 -36.11
C VAL A 175 -41.41 -8.20 -36.05
N THR A 176 -42.00 -7.94 -37.19
CA THR A 176 -43.38 -7.52 -37.26
C THR A 176 -44.25 -8.73 -36.92
N ALA A 177 -44.78 -8.76 -35.73
CA ALA A 177 -45.88 -9.64 -35.38
C ALA A 177 -47.16 -9.00 -35.86
N CYS A 178 -47.90 -9.74 -36.71
CA CYS A 178 -49.31 -9.48 -36.97
C CYS A 178 -50.13 -9.84 -35.74
#